data_4701efc4b9735ba078b6e6155a689f6f
#
_entry.id   4701efc4b9735ba078b6e6155a689f6f
#
_cell.length_a   1.000
_cell.length_b   1.000
_cell.length_c   1.000
_cell.angle_alpha   90.00
_cell.angle_beta   90.00
_cell.angle_gamma   90.00
#
_symmetry.space_group_name_H-M   'P 1'
#
loop_
_entity.id
_entity.type
_entity.pdbx_description
1 polymer ?
#
loop_
_entity_poly.entity_id
_entity_poly.type
_entity_poly.pdbx_seq_one_letter_code
_entity_poly.pdbx_strand_id
1 'polypeptide(L)'
;MVVEIIALLGWIGLVVFAISGALVASRKQMDIVAFVFFGTVTAIGGGTFRDLVLGHSPVFWVKEPAYLVVCAAASSATFFLAHLPDSRLRVLLWLDAAGMAVFCVLGAEAAHAYGFVVAVTCGVITAVVGGFIRDMMGAEMPVIMRGEIYASAAFLGAATFLVSFDLLLLPRDASVVAGIAAAFLLRAAALKFGWRFPVYKPRPGRKPEELGL
;
A
#
# COMPACT_ATOMS: atom_id res chain seq x y z
N MET A 1 -25.18 -1.82 5.86
CA MET A 1 -24.15 -2.05 6.91
C MET A 1 -22.86 -2.57 6.31
N VAL A 2 -22.81 -3.69 5.59
CA VAL A 2 -21.56 -4.25 4.97
C VAL A 2 -20.90 -3.27 3.98
N VAL A 3 -21.66 -2.70 3.07
CA VAL A 3 -21.17 -1.72 2.08
C VAL A 3 -20.58 -0.47 2.77
N GLU A 4 -21.17 -0.07 3.87
CA GLU A 4 -20.71 1.09 4.66
C GLU A 4 -19.37 0.84 5.36
N ILE A 5 -19.16 -0.37 5.90
CA ILE A 5 -17.88 -0.73 6.56
C ILE A 5 -16.73 -0.72 5.56
N ILE A 6 -16.91 -1.30 4.38
CA ILE A 6 -15.91 -1.32 3.32
C ILE A 6 -15.62 0.08 2.81
N ALA A 7 -16.66 0.89 2.58
CA ALA A 7 -16.50 2.28 2.20
C ALA A 7 -15.71 3.07 3.29
N LEU A 8 -16.06 2.89 4.56
CA LEU A 8 -15.36 3.52 5.68
C LEU A 8 -13.88 3.12 5.74
N LEU A 9 -13.58 1.83 5.58
CA LEU A 9 -12.20 1.33 5.52
C LEU A 9 -11.44 1.93 4.34
N GLY A 10 -12.09 2.09 3.19
CA GLY A 10 -11.52 2.78 2.02
C GLY A 10 -11.13 4.22 2.34
N TRP A 11 -12.00 4.97 3.00
CA TRP A 11 -11.71 6.35 3.44
C TRP A 11 -10.58 6.41 4.47
N ILE A 12 -10.57 5.51 5.46
CA ILE A 12 -9.50 5.42 6.45
C ILE A 12 -8.17 5.11 5.76
N GLY A 13 -8.12 4.10 4.90
CA GLY A 13 -6.92 3.73 4.15
C GLY A 13 -6.39 4.88 3.29
N LEU A 14 -7.29 5.62 2.64
CA LEU A 14 -6.97 6.79 1.84
C LEU A 14 -6.29 7.89 2.69
N VAL A 15 -6.89 8.26 3.82
CA VAL A 15 -6.33 9.27 4.74
C VAL A 15 -4.97 8.83 5.26
N VAL A 16 -4.84 7.58 5.66
CA VAL A 16 -3.58 7.00 6.16
C VAL A 16 -2.48 7.06 5.09
N PHE A 17 -2.80 6.72 3.84
CA PHE A 17 -1.83 6.83 2.74
C PHE A 17 -1.53 8.28 2.35
N ALA A 18 -2.52 9.18 2.40
CA ALA A 18 -2.28 10.59 2.17
C ALA A 18 -1.30 11.19 3.20
N ILE A 19 -1.49 10.86 4.49
CA ILE A 19 -0.56 11.26 5.56
C ILE A 19 0.83 10.65 5.32
N SER A 20 0.90 9.36 4.98
CA SER A 20 2.16 8.67 4.71
C SER A 20 2.94 9.32 3.55
N GLY A 21 2.25 9.71 2.48
CA GLY A 21 2.84 10.46 1.36
C GLY A 21 3.34 11.85 1.77
N ALA A 22 2.52 12.60 2.49
CA ALA A 22 2.86 13.92 3.01
C ALA A 22 4.08 13.89 3.97
N LEU A 23 4.27 12.81 4.73
CA LEU A 23 5.44 12.65 5.59
C LEU A 23 6.75 12.50 4.81
N VAL A 24 6.73 12.00 3.57
CA VAL A 24 7.92 12.01 2.69
C VAL A 24 8.27 13.45 2.32
N ALA A 25 7.30 14.26 1.91
CA ALA A 25 7.52 15.69 1.63
C ALA A 25 8.06 16.44 2.87
N SER A 26 7.55 16.11 4.07
CA SER A 26 8.06 16.66 5.33
C SER A 26 9.54 16.30 5.58
N ARG A 27 9.94 15.06 5.31
CA ARG A 27 11.33 14.63 5.48
C ARG A 27 12.28 15.30 4.50
N LYS A 28 11.76 15.68 3.33
CA LYS A 28 12.50 16.41 2.28
C LYS A 28 12.38 17.93 2.40
N GLN A 29 11.72 18.45 3.46
CA GLN A 29 11.54 19.88 3.72
C GLN A 29 10.90 20.65 2.54
N MET A 30 9.92 20.01 1.90
CA MET A 30 9.19 20.58 0.77
C MET A 30 8.07 21.52 1.23
N ASP A 31 7.48 22.26 0.29
CA ASP A 31 6.38 23.16 0.52
C ASP A 31 5.02 22.45 0.65
N ILE A 32 3.96 23.19 0.99
CA ILE A 32 2.61 22.64 1.17
C ILE A 32 2.04 22.03 -0.11
N VAL A 33 2.40 22.56 -1.29
CA VAL A 33 1.95 22.03 -2.59
C VAL A 33 2.51 20.64 -2.80
N ALA A 34 3.81 20.45 -2.49
CA ALA A 34 4.44 19.14 -2.53
C ALA A 34 3.82 18.15 -1.52
N PHE A 35 3.46 18.60 -0.31
CA PHE A 35 2.74 17.75 0.66
C PHE A 35 1.43 17.24 0.10
N VAL A 36 0.60 18.13 -0.47
CA VAL A 36 -0.67 17.76 -1.09
C VAL A 36 -0.45 16.83 -2.28
N PHE A 37 0.54 17.10 -3.13
CA PHE A 37 0.86 16.28 -4.29
C PHE A 37 1.31 14.88 -3.88
N PHE A 38 2.32 14.75 -3.00
CA PHE A 38 2.80 13.46 -2.51
C PHE A 38 1.71 12.66 -1.81
N GLY A 39 0.94 13.29 -0.94
CA GLY A 39 -0.14 12.62 -0.23
C GLY A 39 -1.22 12.12 -1.17
N THR A 40 -1.68 12.97 -2.09
CA THR A 40 -2.72 12.61 -3.05
C THR A 40 -2.27 11.46 -3.95
N VAL A 41 -1.10 11.58 -4.60
CA VAL A 41 -0.58 10.54 -5.51
C VAL A 41 -0.37 9.22 -4.78
N THR A 42 0.12 9.25 -3.53
CA THR A 42 0.28 8.03 -2.72
C THR A 42 -1.07 7.35 -2.45
N ALA A 43 -2.07 8.15 -2.07
CA ALA A 43 -3.37 7.64 -1.64
C ALA A 43 -4.19 7.05 -2.81
N ILE A 44 -4.19 7.73 -3.96
CA ILE A 44 -5.00 7.30 -5.11
C ILE A 44 -4.23 6.40 -6.10
N GLY A 45 -2.90 6.38 -6.05
CA GLY A 45 -2.05 5.75 -7.07
C GLY A 45 -2.33 4.26 -7.26
N GLY A 46 -2.40 3.50 -6.17
CA GLY A 46 -2.67 2.05 -6.23
C GLY A 46 -4.03 1.71 -6.80
N GLY A 47 -5.08 2.39 -6.33
CA GLY A 47 -6.44 2.22 -6.83
C GLY A 47 -6.60 2.65 -8.29
N THR A 48 -5.92 3.73 -8.69
CA THR A 48 -5.89 4.18 -10.09
C THR A 48 -5.28 3.12 -11.00
N PHE A 49 -4.12 2.58 -10.60
CA PHE A 49 -3.45 1.54 -11.38
C PHE A 49 -4.32 0.27 -11.50
N ARG A 50 -4.96 -0.15 -10.40
CA ARG A 50 -5.93 -1.27 -10.40
C ARG A 50 -7.07 -1.01 -11.38
N ASP A 51 -7.71 0.15 -11.30
CA ASP A 51 -8.87 0.46 -12.16
C ASP A 51 -8.48 0.47 -13.63
N LEU A 52 -7.30 0.99 -13.99
CA LEU A 52 -6.78 0.95 -15.34
C LEU A 52 -6.55 -0.49 -15.84
N VAL A 53 -5.95 -1.34 -15.01
CA VAL A 53 -5.70 -2.75 -15.36
C VAL A 53 -7.00 -3.53 -15.53
N LEU A 54 -8.02 -3.26 -14.70
CA LEU A 54 -9.34 -3.89 -14.78
C LEU A 54 -10.26 -3.27 -15.85
N GLY A 55 -9.82 -2.22 -16.53
CA GLY A 55 -10.64 -1.51 -17.52
C GLY A 55 -11.81 -0.73 -16.90
N HIS A 56 -11.73 -0.40 -15.61
CA HIS A 56 -12.75 0.40 -14.95
C HIS A 56 -12.61 1.87 -15.34
N SER A 57 -13.52 2.37 -16.18
CA SER A 57 -13.54 3.75 -16.62
C SER A 57 -14.87 4.43 -16.28
N PRO A 58 -14.84 5.70 -15.83
CA PRO A 58 -13.66 6.40 -15.30
C PRO A 58 -13.14 5.79 -14.00
N VAL A 59 -11.87 6.07 -13.63
CA VAL A 59 -11.26 5.60 -12.39
C VAL A 59 -12.00 6.13 -11.16
N PHE A 60 -11.89 5.45 -10.02
CA PHE A 60 -12.71 5.66 -8.82
C PHE A 60 -12.78 7.12 -8.33
N TRP A 61 -11.67 7.84 -8.28
CA TRP A 61 -11.63 9.22 -7.79
C TRP A 61 -12.19 10.25 -8.79
N VAL A 62 -12.33 9.89 -10.07
CA VAL A 62 -13.05 10.71 -11.06
C VAL A 62 -14.55 10.55 -10.88
N LYS A 63 -15.03 9.35 -10.49
CA LYS A 63 -16.44 9.11 -10.13
C LYS A 63 -16.83 9.83 -8.85
N GLU A 64 -15.91 9.90 -7.89
CA GLU A 64 -16.12 10.51 -6.59
C GLU A 64 -14.97 11.51 -6.26
N PRO A 65 -15.05 12.77 -6.72
CA PRO A 65 -13.98 13.76 -6.49
C PRO A 65 -13.70 14.08 -5.03
N ALA A 66 -14.60 13.71 -4.11
CA ALA A 66 -14.40 13.87 -2.67
C ALA A 66 -13.10 13.18 -2.20
N TYR A 67 -12.64 12.10 -2.86
CA TYR A 67 -11.36 11.48 -2.57
C TYR A 67 -10.19 12.45 -2.66
N LEU A 68 -10.16 13.31 -3.69
CA LEU A 68 -9.10 14.30 -3.88
C LEU A 68 -9.14 15.38 -2.79
N VAL A 69 -10.35 15.83 -2.41
CA VAL A 69 -10.53 16.84 -1.35
C VAL A 69 -10.04 16.31 -0.01
N VAL A 70 -10.38 15.06 0.33
CA VAL A 70 -9.93 14.44 1.58
C VAL A 70 -8.43 14.23 1.58
N CYS A 71 -7.81 13.79 0.47
CA CYS A 71 -6.36 13.68 0.35
C CYS A 71 -5.68 15.05 0.57
N ALA A 72 -6.17 16.10 -0.07
CA ALA A 72 -5.62 17.44 0.06
C ALA A 72 -5.75 17.97 1.50
N ALA A 73 -6.90 17.77 2.14
CA ALA A 73 -7.14 18.17 3.53
C ALA A 73 -6.21 17.42 4.51
N ALA A 74 -6.10 16.08 4.38
CA ALA A 74 -5.24 15.25 5.22
C ALA A 74 -3.75 15.61 5.05
N SER A 75 -3.32 15.85 3.81
CA SER A 75 -1.95 16.24 3.50
C SER A 75 -1.61 17.64 4.01
N SER A 76 -2.54 18.59 3.86
CA SER A 76 -2.39 19.95 4.41
C SER A 76 -2.35 19.93 5.92
N ALA A 77 -3.21 19.17 6.59
CA ALA A 77 -3.15 18.99 8.04
C ALA A 77 -1.79 18.40 8.47
N THR A 78 -1.27 17.43 7.71
CA THR A 78 0.04 16.84 7.96
C THR A 78 1.16 17.89 7.88
N PHE A 79 1.10 18.86 6.96
CA PHE A 79 2.08 19.94 6.86
C PHE A 79 2.26 20.69 8.19
N PHE A 80 1.15 21.00 8.87
CA PHE A 80 1.18 21.69 10.15
C PHE A 80 1.53 20.79 11.34
N LEU A 81 1.28 19.48 11.26
CA LEU A 81 1.44 18.54 12.37
C LEU A 81 2.71 17.68 12.27
N ALA A 82 3.38 17.64 11.11
CA ALA A 82 4.54 16.75 10.87
C ALA A 82 5.77 17.03 11.74
N HIS A 83 5.79 18.12 12.50
CA HIS A 83 6.86 18.43 13.46
C HIS A 83 6.68 17.73 14.81
N LEU A 84 5.48 17.24 15.13
CA LEU A 84 5.17 16.62 16.42
C LEU A 84 5.84 15.25 16.65
N PRO A 85 5.92 14.32 15.67
CA PRO A 85 6.50 13.01 15.92
C PRO A 85 8.03 13.05 16.07
N ASP A 86 8.58 12.33 17.03
CA ASP A 86 10.03 12.14 17.20
C ASP A 86 10.68 11.50 15.96
N SER A 87 9.97 10.62 15.26
CA SER A 87 10.46 9.97 14.06
C SER A 87 9.38 9.88 12.97
N ARG A 88 9.45 10.80 12.01
CA ARG A 88 8.56 10.81 10.83
C ARG A 88 8.66 9.53 10.02
N LEU A 89 9.85 8.93 9.92
CA LEU A 89 10.05 7.65 9.23
C LEU A 89 9.31 6.50 9.93
N ARG A 90 9.37 6.44 11.27
CA ARG A 90 8.67 5.40 12.02
C ARG A 90 7.16 5.52 11.84
N VAL A 91 6.62 6.73 11.95
CA VAL A 91 5.19 6.98 11.73
C VAL A 91 4.79 6.60 10.30
N LEU A 92 5.58 7.02 9.31
CA LEU A 92 5.35 6.65 7.90
C LEU A 92 5.25 5.14 7.72
N LEU A 93 6.19 4.36 8.25
CA LEU A 93 6.22 2.91 8.09
C LEU A 93 5.01 2.23 8.74
N TRP A 94 4.54 2.71 9.89
CA TRP A 94 3.34 2.17 10.54
C TRP A 94 2.05 2.55 9.83
N LEU A 95 1.93 3.79 9.36
CA LEU A 95 0.79 4.22 8.54
C LEU A 95 0.75 3.46 7.21
N ASP A 96 1.90 3.29 6.57
CA ASP A 96 2.02 2.51 5.35
C ASP A 96 1.59 1.04 5.57
N ALA A 97 1.99 0.43 6.71
CA ALA A 97 1.54 -0.91 7.07
C ALA A 97 0.02 -1.01 7.24
N ALA A 98 -0.61 -0.02 7.87
CA ALA A 98 -2.05 0.03 8.06
C ALA A 98 -2.79 0.24 6.72
N GLY A 99 -2.36 1.20 5.92
CA GLY A 99 -2.94 1.47 4.60
C GLY A 99 -2.79 0.29 3.64
N MET A 100 -1.60 -0.32 3.60
CA MET A 100 -1.33 -1.52 2.82
C MET A 100 -2.28 -2.67 3.20
N ALA A 101 -2.49 -2.90 4.50
CA ALA A 101 -3.38 -3.96 4.99
C ALA A 101 -4.84 -3.75 4.57
N VAL A 102 -5.32 -2.53 4.57
CA VAL A 102 -6.67 -2.19 4.08
C VAL A 102 -6.74 -2.36 2.56
N PHE A 103 -5.80 -1.77 1.83
CA PHE A 103 -5.88 -1.75 0.37
C PHE A 103 -5.60 -3.09 -0.30
N CYS A 104 -4.89 -4.03 0.33
CA CYS A 104 -4.73 -5.36 -0.24
C CYS A 104 -6.07 -6.11 -0.29
N VAL A 105 -6.93 -5.95 0.72
CA VAL A 105 -8.25 -6.56 0.76
C VAL A 105 -9.21 -5.84 -0.20
N LEU A 106 -9.27 -4.50 -0.15
CA LEU A 106 -10.14 -3.74 -1.06
C LEU A 106 -9.78 -3.92 -2.53
N GLY A 107 -8.49 -4.05 -2.84
CA GLY A 107 -8.01 -4.35 -4.19
C GLY A 107 -8.39 -5.76 -4.65
N ALA A 108 -8.28 -6.75 -3.77
CA ALA A 108 -8.68 -8.12 -4.05
C ALA A 108 -10.21 -8.22 -4.26
N GLU A 109 -10.96 -7.54 -3.41
CA GLU A 109 -12.41 -7.48 -3.52
C GLU A 109 -12.88 -6.85 -4.84
N ALA A 110 -12.30 -5.73 -5.24
CA ALA A 110 -12.64 -5.06 -6.50
C ALA A 110 -12.40 -5.94 -7.74
N ALA A 111 -11.49 -6.89 -7.64
CA ALA A 111 -11.14 -7.82 -8.71
C ALA A 111 -11.71 -9.23 -8.51
N HIS A 112 -12.55 -9.45 -7.50
CA HIS A 112 -13.06 -10.78 -7.13
C HIS A 112 -13.71 -11.53 -8.30
N ALA A 113 -14.49 -10.84 -9.13
CA ALA A 113 -15.16 -11.44 -10.29
C ALA A 113 -14.21 -12.03 -11.35
N TYR A 114 -12.92 -11.65 -11.33
CA TYR A 114 -11.91 -12.14 -12.28
C TYR A 114 -11.16 -13.38 -11.79
N GLY A 115 -11.58 -13.95 -10.65
CA GLY A 115 -11.01 -15.15 -10.08
C GLY A 115 -9.83 -14.92 -9.16
N PHE A 116 -9.46 -15.96 -8.41
CA PHE A 116 -8.52 -15.90 -7.28
C PHE A 116 -7.18 -15.24 -7.60
N VAL A 117 -6.51 -15.69 -8.68
CA VAL A 117 -5.17 -15.20 -9.03
C VAL A 117 -5.18 -13.71 -9.39
N VAL A 118 -6.16 -13.28 -10.19
CA VAL A 118 -6.29 -11.87 -10.57
C VAL A 118 -6.65 -11.02 -9.36
N ALA A 119 -7.57 -11.50 -8.52
CA ALA A 119 -7.98 -10.79 -7.32
C ALA A 119 -6.81 -10.59 -6.34
N VAL A 120 -6.03 -11.64 -6.03
CA VAL A 120 -4.83 -11.51 -5.17
C VAL A 120 -3.83 -10.54 -5.78
N THR A 121 -3.56 -10.64 -7.09
CA THR A 121 -2.62 -9.75 -7.78
C THR A 121 -3.08 -8.30 -7.71
N CYS A 122 -4.36 -8.02 -7.96
CA CYS A 122 -4.93 -6.68 -7.84
C CYS A 122 -4.89 -6.16 -6.40
N GLY A 123 -5.08 -7.04 -5.41
CA GLY A 123 -4.89 -6.72 -4.00
C GLY A 123 -3.47 -6.23 -3.71
N VAL A 124 -2.46 -7.01 -4.11
CA VAL A 124 -1.05 -6.63 -3.94
C VAL A 124 -0.73 -5.33 -4.68
N ILE A 125 -1.13 -5.19 -5.93
CA ILE A 125 -0.91 -3.99 -6.73
C ILE A 125 -1.52 -2.76 -6.06
N THR A 126 -2.78 -2.84 -5.63
CA THR A 126 -3.49 -1.72 -4.99
C THR A 126 -2.78 -1.27 -3.71
N ALA A 127 -2.29 -2.23 -2.91
CA ALA A 127 -1.61 -1.97 -1.66
C ALA A 127 -0.20 -1.37 -1.82
N VAL A 128 0.52 -1.77 -2.88
CA VAL A 128 1.97 -1.51 -3.00
C VAL A 128 2.27 -0.32 -3.91
N VAL A 129 1.51 -0.14 -5.00
CA VAL A 129 1.86 0.84 -6.05
C VAL A 129 1.83 2.27 -5.54
N GLY A 130 0.90 2.64 -4.66
CA GLY A 130 0.87 3.99 -4.07
C GLY A 130 2.17 4.32 -3.31
N GLY A 131 2.61 3.42 -2.43
CA GLY A 131 3.86 3.53 -1.69
C GLY A 131 5.11 3.49 -2.60
N PHE A 132 5.08 2.66 -3.65
CA PHE A 132 6.15 2.59 -4.65
C PHE A 132 6.32 3.94 -5.37
N ILE A 133 5.24 4.54 -5.88
CA ILE A 133 5.29 5.84 -6.54
C ILE A 133 5.80 6.91 -5.56
N ARG A 134 5.30 6.93 -4.34
CA ARG A 134 5.73 7.84 -3.26
C ARG A 134 7.25 7.78 -3.05
N ASP A 135 7.79 6.58 -2.87
CA ASP A 135 9.20 6.39 -2.58
C ASP A 135 10.07 6.81 -3.77
N MET A 136 9.64 6.45 -5.00
CA MET A 136 10.32 6.88 -6.23
C MET A 136 10.34 8.41 -6.38
N MET A 137 9.21 9.09 -6.17
CA MET A 137 9.14 10.55 -6.19
C MET A 137 10.02 11.19 -5.11
N GLY A 138 10.12 10.54 -3.95
CA GLY A 138 10.99 10.95 -2.85
C GLY A 138 12.48 10.66 -3.08
N ALA A 139 12.87 10.10 -4.23
CA ALA A 139 14.23 9.62 -4.48
C ALA A 139 14.73 8.68 -3.36
N GLU A 140 13.84 7.81 -2.88
CA GLU A 140 14.14 6.77 -1.90
C GLU A 140 13.98 5.39 -2.54
N MET A 141 14.76 4.41 -2.07
CA MET A 141 14.55 3.03 -2.52
C MET A 141 13.17 2.54 -2.05
N PRO A 142 12.29 2.11 -2.96
CA PRO A 142 10.97 1.62 -2.58
C PRO A 142 11.03 0.46 -1.57
N VAL A 143 10.11 0.45 -0.61
CA VAL A 143 10.05 -0.57 0.45
C VAL A 143 10.04 -1.98 -0.12
N ILE A 144 9.32 -2.21 -1.22
CA ILE A 144 9.25 -3.52 -1.90
C ILE A 144 10.61 -4.03 -2.38
N MET A 145 11.56 -3.12 -2.66
CA MET A 145 12.90 -3.46 -3.17
C MET A 145 13.93 -3.66 -2.04
N ARG A 146 13.57 -3.39 -0.79
CA ARG A 146 14.49 -3.48 0.36
C ARG A 146 14.63 -4.89 0.93
N GLY A 147 13.99 -5.90 0.33
CA GLY A 147 13.93 -7.26 0.88
C GLY A 147 13.07 -7.39 2.13
N GLU A 148 12.24 -6.39 2.42
CA GLU A 148 11.31 -6.40 3.55
C GLU A 148 10.08 -7.27 3.27
N ILE A 149 9.47 -7.81 4.33
CA ILE A 149 8.17 -8.48 4.26
C ILE A 149 7.09 -7.41 4.07
N TYR A 150 6.79 -7.08 2.81
CA TYR A 150 5.86 -6.03 2.41
C TYR A 150 4.82 -6.54 1.41
N ALA A 151 5.22 -6.80 0.17
CA ALA A 151 4.31 -7.37 -0.83
C ALA A 151 3.81 -8.76 -0.44
N SER A 152 4.62 -9.55 0.27
CA SER A 152 4.21 -10.84 0.84
C SER A 152 3.16 -10.70 1.95
N ALA A 153 3.19 -9.63 2.73
CA ALA A 153 2.15 -9.35 3.71
C ALA A 153 0.84 -8.94 3.01
N ALA A 154 0.91 -8.11 1.96
CA ALA A 154 -0.24 -7.78 1.13
C ALA A 154 -0.83 -9.02 0.45
N PHE A 155 0.03 -9.90 -0.09
CA PHE A 155 -0.37 -11.18 -0.67
C PHE A 155 -1.10 -12.05 0.35
N LEU A 156 -0.54 -12.21 1.56
CA LEU A 156 -1.18 -12.99 2.62
C LEU A 156 -2.56 -12.44 2.97
N GLY A 157 -2.69 -11.12 3.11
CA GLY A 157 -3.98 -10.49 3.44
C GLY A 157 -5.02 -10.68 2.36
N ALA A 158 -4.67 -10.45 1.09
CA ALA A 158 -5.56 -10.65 -0.04
C ALA A 158 -5.98 -12.12 -0.18
N ALA A 159 -5.03 -13.05 -0.05
CA ALA A 159 -5.31 -14.49 -0.10
C ALA A 159 -6.19 -14.94 1.09
N THR A 160 -5.90 -14.46 2.31
CA THR A 160 -6.72 -14.76 3.50
C THR A 160 -8.16 -14.27 3.31
N PHE A 161 -8.37 -13.07 2.79
CA PHE A 161 -9.71 -12.55 2.48
C PHE A 161 -10.46 -13.50 1.54
N LEU A 162 -9.87 -13.85 0.40
CA LEU A 162 -10.52 -14.68 -0.61
C LEU A 162 -10.76 -16.12 -0.10
N VAL A 163 -9.78 -16.74 0.56
CA VAL A 163 -9.94 -18.07 1.15
C VAL A 163 -11.05 -18.07 2.21
N SER A 164 -11.08 -17.07 3.07
CA SER A 164 -12.13 -16.94 4.10
C SER A 164 -13.51 -16.76 3.49
N PHE A 165 -13.61 -15.97 2.42
CA PHE A 165 -14.88 -15.66 1.77
C PHE A 165 -15.36 -16.80 0.87
N ASP A 166 -14.50 -17.29 -0.06
CA ASP A 166 -14.90 -18.24 -1.09
C ASP A 166 -14.85 -19.70 -0.64
N LEU A 167 -13.86 -20.08 0.18
CA LEU A 167 -13.63 -21.47 0.58
C LEU A 167 -14.25 -21.78 1.95
N LEU A 168 -14.06 -20.90 2.95
CA LEU A 168 -14.62 -21.08 4.29
C LEU A 168 -16.04 -20.54 4.41
N LEU A 169 -16.55 -19.87 3.38
CA LEU A 169 -17.90 -19.31 3.30
C LEU A 169 -18.25 -18.40 4.51
N LEU A 170 -17.24 -17.71 5.03
CA LEU A 170 -17.44 -16.76 6.13
C LEU A 170 -18.20 -15.52 5.65
N PRO A 171 -18.92 -14.83 6.54
CA PRO A 171 -19.51 -13.53 6.22
C PRO A 171 -18.44 -12.57 5.67
N ARG A 172 -18.84 -11.76 4.68
CA ARG A 172 -17.93 -10.81 3.99
C ARG A 172 -17.16 -9.93 4.97
N ASP A 173 -17.85 -9.39 5.98
CA ASP A 173 -17.21 -8.54 7.00
C ASP A 173 -16.13 -9.28 7.79
N ALA A 174 -16.39 -10.52 8.18
CA ALA A 174 -15.43 -11.35 8.88
C ALA A 174 -14.21 -11.66 8.01
N SER A 175 -14.43 -11.94 6.72
CA SER A 175 -13.36 -12.20 5.75
C SER A 175 -12.50 -10.97 5.50
N VAL A 176 -13.10 -9.78 5.41
CA VAL A 176 -12.39 -8.49 5.29
C VAL A 176 -11.52 -8.24 6.52
N VAL A 177 -12.08 -8.40 7.72
CA VAL A 177 -11.31 -8.23 8.96
C VAL A 177 -10.18 -9.24 9.07
N ALA A 178 -10.41 -10.51 8.72
CA ALA A 178 -9.40 -11.55 8.72
C ALA A 178 -8.24 -11.22 7.77
N GLY A 179 -8.55 -10.79 6.55
CA GLY A 179 -7.55 -10.39 5.56
C GLY A 179 -6.71 -9.19 6.02
N ILE A 180 -7.36 -8.13 6.51
CA ILE A 180 -6.68 -6.93 7.04
C ILE A 180 -5.81 -7.31 8.24
N ALA A 181 -6.33 -8.11 9.18
CA ALA A 181 -5.58 -8.55 10.34
C ALA A 181 -4.34 -9.38 9.95
N ALA A 182 -4.48 -10.33 9.01
CA ALA A 182 -3.37 -11.14 8.53
C ALA A 182 -2.25 -10.29 7.90
N ALA A 183 -2.60 -9.35 7.02
CA ALA A 183 -1.63 -8.45 6.40
C ALA A 183 -0.95 -7.56 7.43
N PHE A 184 -1.74 -6.89 8.28
CA PHE A 184 -1.23 -5.95 9.26
C PHE A 184 -0.33 -6.63 10.30
N LEU A 185 -0.77 -7.77 10.87
CA LEU A 185 -0.01 -8.49 11.89
C LEU A 185 1.34 -9.00 11.34
N LEU A 186 1.35 -9.55 10.12
CA LEU A 186 2.60 -9.99 9.50
C LEU A 186 3.54 -8.80 9.25
N ARG A 187 3.03 -7.68 8.72
CA ARG A 187 3.84 -6.49 8.49
C ARG A 187 4.31 -5.85 9.79
N ALA A 188 3.46 -5.74 10.79
CA ALA A 188 3.80 -5.22 12.11
C ALA A 188 4.88 -6.07 12.79
N ALA A 189 4.77 -7.40 12.71
CA ALA A 189 5.81 -8.31 13.21
C ALA A 189 7.13 -8.10 12.48
N ALA A 190 7.09 -7.99 11.15
CA ALA A 190 8.29 -7.73 10.35
C ALA A 190 8.96 -6.40 10.71
N LEU A 191 8.19 -5.34 10.92
CA LEU A 191 8.70 -4.04 11.37
C LEU A 191 9.29 -4.10 12.78
N LYS A 192 8.62 -4.82 13.70
CA LYS A 192 9.04 -4.92 15.11
C LYS A 192 10.28 -5.80 15.30
N PHE A 193 10.31 -6.95 14.61
CA PHE A 193 11.39 -7.95 14.77
C PHE A 193 12.48 -7.84 13.69
N GLY A 194 12.32 -6.93 12.72
CA GLY A 194 13.30 -6.73 11.65
C GLY A 194 13.37 -7.89 10.64
N TRP A 195 12.27 -8.61 10.43
CA TRP A 195 12.23 -9.75 9.50
C TRP A 195 12.42 -9.29 8.05
N ARG A 196 13.33 -9.98 7.35
CA ARG A 196 13.67 -9.70 5.96
C ARG A 196 13.83 -10.99 5.17
N PHE A 197 13.57 -10.93 3.87
CA PHE A 197 13.91 -12.02 2.97
C PHE A 197 15.41 -12.08 2.71
N PRO A 198 15.96 -13.29 2.44
CA PRO A 198 17.34 -13.43 2.02
C PRO A 198 17.56 -12.68 0.69
N VAL A 199 18.63 -11.88 0.64
CA VAL A 199 19.00 -11.14 -0.57
C VAL A 199 19.84 -12.05 -1.46
N TYR A 200 19.64 -11.96 -2.77
CA TYR A 200 20.48 -12.66 -3.75
C TYR A 200 21.95 -12.28 -3.57
N LYS A 201 22.79 -13.28 -3.40
CA LYS A 201 24.25 -13.12 -3.35
C LYS A 201 24.81 -13.65 -4.67
N PRO A 202 25.33 -12.77 -5.56
CA PRO A 202 25.95 -13.24 -6.78
C PRO A 202 27.19 -14.06 -6.44
N ARG A 203 27.39 -15.17 -7.15
CA ARG A 203 28.69 -15.83 -7.16
C ARG A 203 29.64 -14.94 -7.97
N PRO A 204 30.92 -14.79 -7.57
CA PRO A 204 31.89 -14.12 -8.41
C PRO A 204 31.89 -14.78 -9.80
N GLY A 205 31.67 -13.99 -10.83
CA GLY A 205 31.77 -14.46 -12.21
C GLY A 205 33.19 -14.98 -12.47
N ARG A 206 33.34 -15.91 -13.41
CA ARG A 206 34.67 -16.31 -13.88
C ARG A 206 35.34 -15.10 -14.52
N LYS A 207 36.62 -14.88 -14.21
CA LYS A 207 37.38 -13.81 -14.84
C LYS A 207 37.56 -14.11 -16.34
N PRO A 208 37.68 -13.09 -17.22
CA PRO A 208 37.89 -13.31 -18.64
C PRO A 208 39.06 -14.28 -18.94
N GLU A 209 40.15 -14.20 -18.15
CA GLU A 209 41.32 -15.08 -18.22
C GLU A 209 40.96 -16.58 -17.96
N GLU A 210 39.96 -16.85 -17.10
CA GLU A 210 39.48 -18.21 -16.80
C GLU A 210 38.57 -18.78 -17.91
N LEU A 211 38.06 -17.89 -18.78
CA LEU A 211 37.21 -18.21 -19.92
C LEU A 211 37.98 -18.30 -21.22
N GLY A 212 39.32 -18.04 -21.19
CA GLY A 212 40.15 -18.04 -22.37
C GLY A 212 39.92 -16.86 -23.30
N LEU A 213 39.40 -15.74 -22.78
CA LEU A 213 39.09 -14.49 -23.48
C LEU A 213 40.16 -13.44 -23.19
#